data_18a50d6d6366e726b93c2d5b4baa2f70
#
_entry.id   18a50d6d6366e726b93c2d5b4baa2f70
#
_cell.length_a   1.000
_cell.length_b   1.000
_cell.length_c   1.000
_cell.angle_alpha   90.00
_cell.angle_beta   90.00
_cell.angle_gamma   90.00
#
_symmetry.space_group_name_H-M   'P 1'
#
loop_
_entity.id
_entity.type
_entity.pdbx_description
1 polymer ?
#
loop_
_entity_poly.entity_id
_entity_poly.type
_entity_poly.pdbx_seq_one_letter_code
_entity_poly.pdbx_strand_id
1 'polypeptide(L)'
;MQIRLADYVADFLTAHDITDCFMVTGGGAMHLNDALGHKAGLHCTFNHHEQACAIAAESYARLENRIAALCVTTGPGGTNAITGVLGGWLDSIPMLVISGQVRYDTTARYAERFTGGLPLRAVGDQEFDITRAV
;
A
#
# COMPACT_ATOMS: atom_id res chain seq x y z
N MET A 1 18.31 12.53 -14.53
CA MET A 1 16.89 12.55 -14.92
C MET A 1 16.06 12.48 -13.65
N GLN A 2 15.10 13.38 -13.43
CA GLN A 2 14.20 13.29 -12.28
C GLN A 2 13.03 12.38 -12.66
N ILE A 3 12.65 11.46 -11.76
CA ILE A 3 11.51 10.55 -11.90
C ILE A 3 10.57 10.77 -10.72
N ARG A 4 9.26 10.67 -10.92
CA ARG A 4 8.30 10.67 -9.79
C ARG A 4 8.51 9.41 -8.95
N LEU A 5 8.43 9.53 -7.63
CA LEU A 5 8.56 8.36 -6.74
C LEU A 5 7.56 7.26 -7.06
N ALA A 6 6.33 7.61 -7.41
CA ALA A 6 5.30 6.63 -7.78
C ALA A 6 5.66 5.85 -9.06
N ASP A 7 6.24 6.52 -10.07
CA ASP A 7 6.73 5.84 -11.28
C ASP A 7 7.91 4.91 -10.96
N TYR A 8 8.82 5.36 -10.08
CA TYR A 8 9.91 4.52 -9.60
C TYR A 8 9.41 3.24 -8.92
N VAL A 9 8.36 3.35 -8.08
CA VAL A 9 7.75 2.17 -7.44
C VAL A 9 7.18 1.22 -8.50
N ALA A 10 6.47 1.74 -9.51
CA ALA A 10 5.92 0.92 -10.58
C ALA A 10 7.03 0.24 -11.41
N ASP A 11 8.11 0.97 -11.71
CA ASP A 11 9.30 0.44 -12.39
C ASP A 11 9.97 -0.65 -11.56
N PHE A 12 10.09 -0.43 -10.24
CA PHE A 12 10.68 -1.40 -9.31
C PHE A 12 9.90 -2.73 -9.33
N LEU A 13 8.58 -2.70 -9.28
CA LEU A 13 7.77 -3.92 -9.30
C LEU A 13 8.07 -4.75 -10.56
N THR A 14 7.98 -4.13 -11.73
CA THR A 14 8.20 -4.85 -13.00
C THR A 14 9.65 -5.29 -13.19
N ALA A 15 10.63 -4.53 -12.68
CA ALA A 15 12.05 -4.90 -12.71
C ALA A 15 12.37 -6.10 -11.80
N HIS A 16 11.50 -6.43 -10.84
CA HIS A 16 11.62 -7.58 -9.94
C HIS A 16 10.61 -8.68 -10.24
N ASP A 17 10.11 -8.73 -11.48
CA ASP A 17 9.15 -9.73 -11.95
C ASP A 17 7.84 -9.79 -11.14
N ILE A 18 7.48 -8.70 -10.48
CA ILE A 18 6.18 -8.53 -9.82
C ILE A 18 5.22 -7.97 -10.87
N THR A 19 4.41 -8.86 -11.45
CA THR A 19 3.55 -8.55 -12.60
C THR A 19 2.09 -8.32 -12.25
N ASP A 20 1.71 -8.60 -11.00
CA ASP A 20 0.33 -8.52 -10.54
C ASP A 20 0.22 -7.69 -9.26
N CYS A 21 -0.73 -6.73 -9.28
CA CYS A 21 -1.03 -5.86 -8.17
C CYS A 21 -2.54 -5.88 -7.89
N PHE A 22 -2.91 -6.27 -6.69
CA PHE A 22 -4.30 -6.25 -6.23
C PHE A 22 -4.54 -4.96 -5.44
N MET A 23 -5.62 -4.23 -5.75
CA MET A 23 -5.75 -2.90 -5.19
C MET A 23 -7.20 -2.41 -5.01
N VAL A 24 -7.36 -1.50 -4.04
CA VAL A 24 -8.49 -0.60 -3.94
C VAL A 24 -7.97 0.82 -4.07
N THR A 25 -8.55 1.60 -4.97
CA THR A 25 -8.12 2.99 -5.18
C THR A 25 -8.53 3.89 -4.02
N GLY A 26 -7.76 4.95 -3.78
CA GLY A 26 -8.09 5.94 -2.77
C GLY A 26 -7.19 7.17 -2.83
N GLY A 27 -7.64 8.27 -2.23
CA GLY A 27 -6.98 9.58 -2.29
C GLY A 27 -5.54 9.58 -1.77
N GLY A 28 -5.26 8.84 -0.68
CA GLY A 28 -3.90 8.74 -0.11
C GLY A 28 -2.94 7.90 -0.96
N ALA A 29 -3.41 7.21 -1.99
CA ALA A 29 -2.61 6.42 -2.93
C ALA A 29 -2.75 6.89 -4.38
N MET A 30 -3.35 8.07 -4.65
CA MET A 30 -3.72 8.48 -6.01
C MET A 30 -2.54 8.47 -6.99
N HIS A 31 -1.37 8.92 -6.57
CA HIS A 31 -0.18 8.94 -7.44
C HIS A 31 0.37 7.53 -7.70
N LEU A 32 0.26 6.64 -6.71
CA LEU A 32 0.60 5.22 -6.87
C LEU A 32 -0.41 4.54 -7.80
N ASN A 33 -1.71 4.77 -7.60
CA ASN A 33 -2.77 4.21 -8.44
C ASN A 33 -2.59 4.60 -9.92
N ASP A 34 -2.26 5.88 -10.19
CA ASP A 34 -1.96 6.38 -11.52
C ASP A 34 -0.74 5.67 -12.13
N ALA A 35 0.38 5.65 -11.40
CA ALA A 35 1.61 5.06 -11.89
C ALA A 35 1.50 3.54 -12.13
N LEU A 36 0.90 2.82 -11.19
CA LEU A 36 0.71 1.37 -11.29
C LEU A 36 -0.25 1.02 -12.41
N GLY A 37 -1.38 1.74 -12.53
CA GLY A 37 -2.40 1.50 -13.56
C GLY A 37 -1.93 1.77 -14.99
N HIS A 38 -0.93 2.63 -15.18
CA HIS A 38 -0.34 2.92 -16.48
C HIS A 38 0.94 2.15 -16.77
N LYS A 39 1.45 1.36 -15.82
CA LYS A 39 2.71 0.65 -15.99
C LYS A 39 2.57 -0.55 -16.94
N ALA A 40 3.26 -0.49 -18.07
CA ALA A 40 3.35 -1.63 -18.98
C ALA A 40 4.01 -2.83 -18.28
N GLY A 41 3.41 -4.01 -18.42
CA GLY A 41 3.89 -5.23 -17.78
C GLY A 41 3.40 -5.45 -16.34
N LEU A 42 2.59 -4.52 -15.80
CA LEU A 42 1.91 -4.71 -14.53
C LEU A 42 0.39 -4.85 -14.76
N HIS A 43 -0.19 -5.93 -14.29
CA HIS A 43 -1.62 -6.17 -14.29
C HIS A 43 -2.23 -5.75 -12.96
N CYS A 44 -3.15 -4.78 -12.98
CA CYS A 44 -3.84 -4.29 -11.79
C CYS A 44 -5.24 -4.88 -11.70
N THR A 45 -5.52 -5.62 -10.62
CA THR A 45 -6.85 -6.16 -10.30
C THR A 45 -7.49 -5.31 -9.22
N PHE A 46 -8.65 -4.73 -9.53
CA PHE A 46 -9.38 -3.86 -8.60
C PHE A 46 -10.48 -4.64 -7.89
N ASN A 47 -10.35 -4.78 -6.58
CA ASN A 47 -11.35 -5.40 -5.73
C ASN A 47 -12.20 -4.33 -5.02
N HIS A 48 -13.24 -4.74 -4.31
CA HIS A 48 -14.13 -3.86 -3.58
C HIS A 48 -13.82 -3.75 -2.08
N HIS A 49 -12.79 -4.46 -1.60
CA HIS A 49 -12.35 -4.43 -0.21
C HIS A 49 -10.87 -4.81 -0.10
N GLU A 50 -10.12 -4.14 0.76
CA GLU A 50 -8.68 -4.31 0.89
C GLU A 50 -8.29 -5.69 1.45
N GLN A 51 -9.10 -6.25 2.33
CA GLN A 51 -8.91 -7.62 2.80
C GLN A 51 -9.00 -8.62 1.65
N ALA A 52 -9.94 -8.42 0.72
CA ALA A 52 -10.03 -9.26 -0.46
C ALA A 52 -8.81 -9.11 -1.38
N CYS A 53 -8.26 -7.89 -1.50
CA CYS A 53 -7.00 -7.68 -2.23
C CYS A 53 -5.83 -8.45 -1.58
N ALA A 54 -5.71 -8.40 -0.26
CA ALA A 54 -4.64 -9.09 0.46
C ALA A 54 -4.75 -10.62 0.31
N ILE A 55 -5.96 -11.17 0.45
CA ILE A 55 -6.21 -12.60 0.26
C ILE A 55 -5.97 -13.02 -1.20
N ALA A 56 -6.34 -12.16 -2.16
CA ALA A 56 -6.08 -12.44 -3.58
C ALA A 56 -4.57 -12.44 -3.88
N ALA A 57 -3.81 -11.48 -3.33
CA ALA A 57 -2.36 -11.44 -3.47
C ALA A 57 -1.69 -12.67 -2.84
N GLU A 58 -2.15 -13.08 -1.64
CA GLU A 58 -1.70 -14.30 -0.99
C GLU A 58 -1.99 -15.54 -1.84
N SER A 59 -3.22 -15.67 -2.33
CA SER A 59 -3.64 -16.80 -3.16
C SER A 59 -2.85 -16.88 -4.47
N TYR A 60 -2.62 -15.73 -5.12
CA TYR A 60 -1.77 -15.64 -6.30
C TYR A 60 -0.35 -16.14 -5.99
N ALA A 61 0.25 -15.64 -4.90
CA ALA A 61 1.61 -16.03 -4.54
C ALA A 61 1.73 -17.54 -4.27
N ARG A 62 0.71 -18.15 -3.65
CA ARG A 62 0.66 -19.61 -3.44
C ARG A 62 0.59 -20.40 -4.75
N LEU A 63 -0.23 -19.96 -5.69
CA LEU A 63 -0.48 -20.67 -6.95
C LEU A 63 0.67 -20.52 -7.94
N GLU A 64 1.16 -19.29 -8.10
CA GLU A 64 2.18 -18.96 -9.11
C GLU A 64 3.61 -19.10 -8.58
N ASN A 65 3.78 -19.28 -7.26
CA ASN A 65 5.08 -19.26 -6.58
C ASN A 65 5.88 -18.00 -6.90
N ARG A 66 5.20 -16.85 -6.93
CA ARG A 66 5.73 -15.53 -7.27
C ARG A 66 5.19 -14.48 -6.29
N ILE A 67 5.94 -13.41 -6.08
CA ILE A 67 5.46 -12.29 -5.26
C ILE A 67 4.33 -11.57 -6.00
N ALA A 68 3.22 -11.30 -5.32
CA ALA A 68 2.22 -10.34 -5.74
C ALA A 68 2.32 -9.04 -4.95
N ALA A 69 1.95 -7.92 -5.58
CA ALA A 69 1.81 -6.65 -4.88
C ALA A 69 0.38 -6.43 -4.40
N LEU A 70 0.24 -5.75 -3.28
CA LEU A 70 -1.00 -5.19 -2.76
C LEU A 70 -0.83 -3.68 -2.64
N CYS A 71 -1.71 -2.89 -3.23
CA CYS A 71 -1.72 -1.43 -3.07
C CYS A 71 -3.04 -0.95 -2.48
N VAL A 72 -2.97 -0.28 -1.34
CA VAL A 72 -4.12 0.26 -0.60
C VAL A 72 -3.88 1.72 -0.24
N THR A 73 -4.95 2.44 0.10
CA THR A 73 -4.85 3.85 0.50
C THR A 73 -4.47 4.02 1.97
N THR A 74 -4.42 5.25 2.45
CA THR A 74 -4.08 5.60 3.84
C THR A 74 -5.14 5.12 4.84
N GLY A 75 -4.77 5.05 6.11
CA GLY A 75 -5.67 4.82 7.24
C GLY A 75 -6.47 3.53 7.13
N PRO A 76 -7.81 3.62 7.08
CA PRO A 76 -8.69 2.45 6.99
C PRO A 76 -8.37 1.51 5.83
N GLY A 77 -7.86 2.02 4.70
CA GLY A 77 -7.43 1.20 3.58
C GLY A 77 -6.28 0.26 3.98
N GLY A 78 -5.27 0.79 4.68
CA GLY A 78 -4.18 -0.03 5.22
C GLY A 78 -4.65 -1.02 6.27
N THR A 79 -5.44 -0.56 7.25
CA THR A 79 -5.90 -1.45 8.35
C THR A 79 -6.85 -2.54 7.89
N ASN A 80 -7.69 -2.29 6.88
CA ASN A 80 -8.56 -3.31 6.29
C ASN A 80 -7.76 -4.47 5.64
N ALA A 81 -6.56 -4.22 5.16
CA ALA A 81 -5.72 -5.26 4.56
C ALA A 81 -5.07 -6.19 5.59
N ILE A 82 -4.91 -5.76 6.85
CA ILE A 82 -4.10 -6.43 7.87
C ILE A 82 -4.50 -7.90 8.04
N THR A 83 -5.79 -8.22 8.04
CA THR A 83 -6.26 -9.60 8.22
C THR A 83 -5.70 -10.53 7.13
N GLY A 84 -5.75 -10.13 5.87
CA GLY A 84 -5.20 -10.93 4.77
C GLY A 84 -3.67 -10.95 4.78
N VAL A 85 -3.03 -9.83 5.14
CA VAL A 85 -1.57 -9.76 5.28
C VAL A 85 -1.09 -10.69 6.40
N LEU A 86 -1.80 -10.73 7.54
CA LEU A 86 -1.49 -11.63 8.64
C LEU A 86 -1.60 -13.10 8.21
N GLY A 87 -2.62 -13.46 7.41
CA GLY A 87 -2.77 -14.81 6.88
C GLY A 87 -1.55 -15.24 6.07
N GLY A 88 -1.13 -14.41 5.13
CA GLY A 88 0.07 -14.65 4.33
C GLY A 88 1.35 -14.71 5.17
N TRP A 89 1.47 -13.82 6.17
CA TRP A 89 2.64 -13.80 7.04
C TRP A 89 2.77 -15.07 7.89
N LEU A 90 1.67 -15.56 8.47
CA LEU A 90 1.66 -16.79 9.28
C LEU A 90 2.11 -18.02 8.49
N ASP A 91 1.79 -18.07 7.21
CA ASP A 91 2.13 -19.17 6.31
C ASP A 91 3.40 -18.91 5.50
N SER A 92 4.13 -17.83 5.79
CA SER A 92 5.36 -17.44 5.06
C SER A 92 5.16 -17.25 3.57
N ILE A 93 4.00 -16.72 3.16
CA ILE A 93 3.68 -16.42 1.75
C ILE A 93 4.22 -15.04 1.39
N PRO A 94 5.06 -14.92 0.34
CA PRO A 94 5.67 -13.66 -0.01
C PRO A 94 4.69 -12.70 -0.67
N MET A 95 4.47 -11.54 -0.06
CA MET A 95 3.65 -10.46 -0.60
C MET A 95 4.38 -9.12 -0.41
N LEU A 96 4.22 -8.20 -1.35
CA LEU A 96 4.67 -6.82 -1.20
C LEU A 96 3.47 -5.92 -0.94
N VAL A 97 3.42 -5.32 0.24
CA VAL A 97 2.30 -4.46 0.66
C VAL A 97 2.71 -3.00 0.56
N ILE A 98 1.94 -2.22 -0.20
CA ILE A 98 2.15 -0.78 -0.40
C ILE A 98 0.93 -0.06 0.16
N SER A 99 1.12 0.71 1.22
CA SER A 99 0.08 1.55 1.80
C SER A 99 0.33 3.02 1.47
N GLY A 100 -0.66 3.69 0.90
CA GLY A 100 -0.63 5.13 0.70
C GLY A 100 -0.61 5.89 2.02
N GLN A 101 -0.24 7.17 1.95
CA GLN A 101 -0.25 8.08 3.09
C GLN A 101 -0.56 9.50 2.62
N VAL A 102 -1.04 10.34 3.53
CA VAL A 102 -1.20 11.78 3.32
C VAL A 102 0.17 12.45 3.15
N ARG A 103 0.18 13.73 2.72
CA ARG A 103 1.42 14.51 2.67
C ARG A 103 2.13 14.48 4.03
N TYR A 104 3.44 14.44 4.01
CA TYR A 104 4.26 14.33 5.22
C TYR A 104 3.98 15.45 6.23
N ASP A 105 3.81 16.70 5.77
CA ASP A 105 3.52 17.86 6.59
C ASP A 105 2.11 17.87 7.19
N THR A 106 1.23 16.96 6.76
CA THR A 106 -0.10 16.74 7.32
C THR A 106 -0.20 15.45 8.13
N THR A 107 0.92 14.81 8.45
CA THR A 107 0.93 13.68 9.37
C THR A 107 0.97 14.14 10.82
N ALA A 108 0.35 13.39 11.73
CA ALA A 108 0.44 13.64 13.17
C ALA A 108 1.90 13.65 13.62
N ARG A 109 2.71 12.71 13.14
CA ARG A 109 4.15 12.63 13.42
C ARG A 109 4.91 13.92 13.07
N TYR A 110 4.53 14.59 11.97
CA TYR A 110 5.14 15.88 11.61
C TYR A 110 4.65 16.99 12.54
N ALA A 111 3.33 17.08 12.75
CA ALA A 111 2.69 18.16 13.50
C ALA A 111 3.04 18.13 15.00
N GLU A 112 3.26 16.97 15.59
CA GLU A 112 3.68 16.79 16.99
C GLU A 112 4.96 17.56 17.33
N ARG A 113 5.82 17.86 16.37
CA ARG A 113 7.01 18.71 16.56
C ARG A 113 6.68 20.13 16.99
N PHE A 114 5.47 20.60 16.71
CA PHE A 114 5.01 21.96 16.98
C PHE A 114 4.02 22.05 18.15
N THR A 115 3.67 20.91 18.76
CA THR A 115 2.70 20.83 19.86
C THR A 115 3.35 20.72 21.24
N GLY A 116 4.68 20.88 21.34
CA GLY A 116 5.40 20.67 22.58
C GLY A 116 5.41 19.20 23.07
N GLY A 117 5.22 18.25 22.12
CA GLY A 117 5.21 16.81 22.42
C GLY A 117 3.83 16.26 22.81
N LEU A 118 2.76 17.05 22.68
CA LEU A 118 1.40 16.53 22.86
C LEU A 118 1.04 15.58 21.73
N PRO A 119 0.61 14.33 22.03
CA PRO A 119 0.25 13.37 21.01
C PRO A 119 -1.02 13.82 20.27
N LEU A 120 -0.99 13.72 18.95
CA LEU A 120 -2.13 14.01 18.09
C LEU A 120 -2.74 12.70 17.59
N ARG A 121 -4.07 12.64 17.57
CA ARG A 121 -4.77 11.47 17.03
C ARG A 121 -4.65 11.37 15.50
N ALA A 122 -4.83 12.47 14.80
CA ALA A 122 -4.72 12.61 13.36
C ALA A 122 -4.65 14.09 12.98
N VAL A 123 -4.09 14.41 11.81
CA VAL A 123 -4.03 15.76 11.24
C VAL A 123 -4.57 15.75 9.82
N GLY A 124 -4.06 14.90 8.95
CA GLY A 124 -4.56 14.72 7.61
C GLY A 124 -5.82 13.88 7.54
N ASP A 125 -6.48 13.90 6.39
CA ASP A 125 -7.71 13.14 6.17
C ASP A 125 -7.45 11.63 6.25
N GLN A 126 -8.12 10.96 7.19
CA GLN A 126 -7.96 9.52 7.48
C GLN A 126 -6.50 9.10 7.72
N GLU A 127 -5.66 10.04 8.14
CA GLU A 127 -4.25 9.78 8.43
C GLU A 127 -4.10 8.79 9.60
N PHE A 128 -3.27 7.78 9.37
CA PHE A 128 -2.89 6.81 10.38
C PHE A 128 -1.48 6.29 10.09
N ASP A 129 -0.65 6.18 11.10
CA ASP A 129 0.69 5.59 10.97
C ASP A 129 0.57 4.06 10.98
N ILE A 130 0.34 3.48 9.80
CA ILE A 130 0.15 2.03 9.64
C ILE A 130 1.37 1.22 10.13
N THR A 131 2.56 1.82 10.12
CA THR A 131 3.79 1.15 10.59
C THR A 131 3.78 0.84 12.09
N ARG A 132 2.82 1.39 12.84
CA ARG A 132 2.61 1.06 14.26
C ARG A 132 1.62 -0.07 14.48
N ALA A 133 0.94 -0.52 13.43
CA ALA A 133 -0.07 -1.57 13.50
C ALA A 133 0.43 -2.92 12.97
N VAL A 134 1.58 -2.92 12.31
CA VAL A 134 2.21 -4.09 11.69
C VAL A 134 3.64 -4.29 12.18
#